data_a451ec4c00839ab9990a8f0494a80c18
#
_entry.id   a451ec4c00839ab9990a8f0494a80c18
#
_cell.length_a   1.000
_cell.length_b   1.000
_cell.length_c   1.000
_cell.angle_alpha   90.00
_cell.angle_beta   90.00
_cell.angle_gamma   90.00
#
_symmetry.space_group_name_H-M   'P 1'
#
loop_
_entity.id
_entity.type
_entity.pdbx_description
1 polymer ?
#
loop_
_entity_poly.entity_id
_entity_poly.type
_entity_poly.pdbx_seq_one_letter_code
_entity_poly.pdbx_strand_id
1 'polypeptide(L)'
;MSDLTRLHTMDLFSRFFQENREKFLTFAYSYLRDRAEAEDVLMESMITLWENRDRWEEDSNLHALLLTIIKNKSLNILEHKQIRLRAEEDINSHSQRELSLRISTLKACEPEQIFDNEIQHIVHKALEHMQIGRAHV
;
A
#
# COMPACT_ATOMS: atom_id res chain seq x y z
N MET A 1 -6.17 25.74 -15.83
CA MET A 1 -6.37 24.47 -16.54
C MET A 1 -7.76 24.41 -17.12
N SER A 2 -7.85 23.99 -18.34
CA SER A 2 -9.14 23.87 -19.02
C SER A 2 -9.91 22.65 -18.50
N ASP A 3 -11.23 22.67 -18.70
CA ASP A 3 -12.10 21.54 -18.35
C ASP A 3 -11.70 20.25 -19.07
N LEU A 4 -11.12 20.38 -20.26
CA LEU A 4 -10.59 19.26 -21.04
C LEU A 4 -9.45 18.55 -20.31
N THR A 5 -8.59 19.30 -19.62
CA THR A 5 -7.49 18.72 -18.84
C THR A 5 -8.03 17.94 -17.65
N ARG A 6 -9.11 18.41 -17.03
CA ARG A 6 -9.75 17.70 -15.93
C ARG A 6 -10.39 16.40 -16.37
N LEU A 7 -11.04 16.40 -17.53
CA LEU A 7 -11.64 15.19 -18.11
C LEU A 7 -10.55 14.15 -18.43
N HIS A 8 -9.44 14.61 -19.02
CA HIS A 8 -8.31 13.74 -19.31
C HIS A 8 -7.70 13.20 -18.01
N THR A 9 -7.68 14.00 -16.94
CA THR A 9 -7.17 13.57 -15.65
C THR A 9 -8.00 12.43 -15.07
N MET A 10 -9.33 12.48 -15.22
CA MET A 10 -10.21 11.39 -14.78
C MET A 10 -9.93 10.09 -15.54
N ASP A 11 -9.83 10.18 -16.84
CA ASP A 11 -9.54 9.01 -17.68
C ASP A 11 -8.17 8.42 -17.36
N LEU A 12 -7.17 9.26 -17.25
CA LEU A 12 -5.82 8.84 -16.92
C LEU A 12 -5.76 8.20 -15.52
N PHE A 13 -6.48 8.76 -14.56
CA PHE A 13 -6.55 8.22 -13.22
C PHE A 13 -7.23 6.86 -13.19
N SER A 14 -8.34 6.70 -13.91
CA SER A 14 -9.05 5.42 -14.01
C SER A 14 -8.16 4.34 -14.62
N ARG A 15 -7.44 4.69 -15.69
CA ARG A 15 -6.49 3.77 -16.32
C ARG A 15 -5.36 3.43 -15.37
N PHE A 16 -4.80 4.43 -14.71
CA PHE A 16 -3.75 4.24 -13.72
C PHE A 16 -4.20 3.26 -12.65
N PHE A 17 -5.41 3.44 -12.14
CA PHE A 17 -5.96 2.55 -11.13
C PHE A 17 -6.14 1.11 -11.66
N GLN A 18 -6.77 0.98 -12.83
CA GLN A 18 -7.03 -0.35 -13.40
C GLN A 18 -5.75 -1.11 -13.73
N GLU A 19 -4.76 -0.41 -14.27
CA GLU A 19 -3.50 -1.03 -14.66
C GLU A 19 -2.62 -1.41 -13.47
N ASN A 20 -2.73 -0.69 -12.37
CA ASN A 20 -1.82 -0.86 -11.24
C ASN A 20 -2.49 -1.42 -9.98
N ARG A 21 -3.81 -1.65 -10.02
CA ARG A 21 -4.57 -2.10 -8.86
C ARG A 21 -3.96 -3.33 -8.18
N GLU A 22 -3.64 -4.34 -8.96
CA GLU A 22 -3.08 -5.56 -8.39
C GLU A 22 -1.70 -5.35 -7.77
N LYS A 23 -0.89 -4.50 -8.36
CA LYS A 23 0.43 -4.17 -7.82
C LYS A 23 0.32 -3.50 -6.45
N PHE A 24 -0.56 -2.53 -6.33
CA PHE A 24 -0.75 -1.81 -5.08
C PHE A 24 -1.44 -2.66 -4.03
N LEU A 25 -2.39 -3.49 -4.45
CA LEU A 25 -3.05 -4.44 -3.56
C LEU A 25 -2.03 -5.42 -2.98
N THR A 26 -1.15 -5.95 -3.82
CA THR A 26 -0.10 -6.87 -3.39
C THR A 26 0.87 -6.19 -2.42
N PHE A 27 1.21 -4.93 -2.69
CA PHE A 27 2.06 -4.16 -1.78
C PHE A 27 1.41 -4.04 -0.40
N ALA A 28 0.15 -3.62 -0.34
CA ALA A 28 -0.59 -3.50 0.92
C ALA A 28 -0.70 -4.85 1.63
N TYR A 29 -1.03 -5.90 0.89
CA TYR A 29 -1.16 -7.24 1.44
C TYR A 29 0.16 -7.75 2.02
N SER A 30 1.29 -7.43 1.41
CA SER A 30 2.59 -7.90 1.88
C SER A 30 2.90 -7.43 3.30
N TYR A 31 2.36 -6.29 3.71
CA TYR A 31 2.56 -5.75 5.04
C TYR A 31 1.39 -6.06 5.99
N LEU A 32 0.16 -5.96 5.50
CA LEU A 32 -1.03 -6.17 6.35
C LEU A 32 -1.33 -7.65 6.56
N ARG A 33 -1.04 -8.49 5.57
CA ARG A 33 -1.30 -9.93 5.55
C ARG A 33 -2.76 -10.31 5.78
N ASP A 34 -3.65 -9.38 5.50
CA ASP A 34 -5.09 -9.57 5.52
C ASP A 34 -5.63 -8.95 4.24
N ARG A 35 -6.27 -9.76 3.41
CA ARG A 35 -6.72 -9.33 2.10
C ARG A 35 -7.82 -8.27 2.20
N ALA A 36 -8.75 -8.45 3.12
CA ALA A 36 -9.84 -7.48 3.30
C ALA A 36 -9.28 -6.12 3.74
N GLU A 37 -8.36 -6.12 4.68
CA GLU A 37 -7.70 -4.89 5.11
C GLU A 37 -6.91 -4.24 3.98
N ALA A 38 -6.21 -5.05 3.19
CA ALA A 38 -5.45 -4.54 2.05
C ALA A 38 -6.36 -3.90 1.00
N GLU A 39 -7.49 -4.52 0.70
CA GLU A 39 -8.46 -3.96 -0.23
C GLU A 39 -9.06 -2.66 0.29
N ASP A 40 -9.38 -2.60 1.57
CA ASP A 40 -9.90 -1.38 2.20
C ASP A 40 -8.89 -0.25 2.14
N VAL A 41 -7.64 -0.55 2.49
CA VAL A 41 -6.56 0.44 2.44
C VAL A 41 -6.35 0.95 1.01
N LEU A 42 -6.35 0.04 0.05
CA LEU A 42 -6.19 0.43 -1.36
C LEU A 42 -7.31 1.37 -1.80
N MET A 43 -8.56 1.00 -1.51
CA MET A 43 -9.70 1.81 -1.90
C MET A 43 -9.67 3.19 -1.24
N GLU A 44 -9.44 3.24 0.06
CA GLU A 44 -9.33 4.49 0.80
C GLU A 44 -8.17 5.35 0.28
N SER A 45 -7.06 4.71 -0.05
CA SER A 45 -5.89 5.41 -0.56
C SER A 45 -6.15 6.00 -1.94
N MET A 46 -6.86 5.28 -2.79
CA MET A 46 -7.27 5.77 -4.10
C MET A 46 -8.19 6.98 -3.98
N ILE A 47 -9.14 6.92 -3.07
CA ILE A 47 -10.06 8.03 -2.83
C ILE A 47 -9.29 9.24 -2.32
N THR A 48 -8.38 9.04 -1.38
CA THR A 48 -7.55 10.12 -0.84
C THR A 48 -6.70 10.76 -1.94
N LEU A 49 -6.08 9.95 -2.78
CA LEU A 49 -5.28 10.46 -3.89
C LEU A 49 -6.12 11.30 -4.84
N TRP A 50 -7.30 10.81 -5.20
CA TRP A 50 -8.21 11.52 -6.08
C TRP A 50 -8.72 12.83 -5.48
N GLU A 51 -9.06 12.82 -4.19
CA GLU A 51 -9.54 14.02 -3.50
C GLU A 51 -8.48 15.13 -3.47
N ASN A 52 -7.22 14.76 -3.52
CA ASN A 52 -6.11 15.70 -3.51
C ASN A 52 -5.55 16.00 -4.90
N ARG A 53 -6.30 15.66 -5.96
CA ARG A 53 -5.82 15.83 -7.34
C ARG A 53 -5.46 17.27 -7.70
N ASP A 54 -6.05 18.24 -7.04
CA ASP A 54 -5.75 19.65 -7.29
C ASP A 54 -4.32 20.02 -6.89
N ARG A 55 -3.68 19.19 -6.07
CA ARG A 55 -2.30 19.38 -5.64
C ARG A 55 -1.29 18.66 -6.53
N TRP A 56 -1.77 17.89 -7.50
CA TRP A 56 -0.88 17.21 -8.42
C TRP A 56 -0.25 18.22 -9.37
N GLU A 57 1.05 18.06 -9.59
CA GLU A 57 1.79 18.81 -10.59
C GLU A 57 1.96 17.94 -11.83
N GLU A 58 2.34 18.55 -12.97
CA GLU A 58 2.49 17.80 -14.22
C GLU A 58 3.49 16.66 -14.13
N ASP A 59 4.51 16.83 -13.32
CA ASP A 59 5.56 15.85 -13.09
C ASP A 59 5.33 15.00 -11.84
N SER A 60 4.14 15.03 -11.25
CA SER A 60 3.84 14.24 -10.06
C SER A 60 3.96 12.75 -10.34
N ASN A 61 4.67 12.07 -9.45
CA ASN A 61 4.79 10.62 -9.48
C ASN A 61 3.60 10.02 -8.72
N LEU A 62 2.54 9.66 -9.45
CA LEU A 62 1.32 9.13 -8.85
C LEU A 62 1.58 7.79 -8.14
N HIS A 63 2.51 6.99 -8.64
CA HIS A 63 2.89 5.73 -7.98
C HIS A 63 3.45 6.00 -6.59
N ALA A 64 4.39 6.93 -6.49
CA ALA A 64 5.00 7.27 -5.21
C ALA A 64 3.98 7.91 -4.25
N LEU A 65 3.11 8.78 -4.76
CA LEU A 65 2.06 9.39 -3.95
C LEU A 65 1.11 8.34 -3.38
N LEU A 66 0.65 7.41 -4.22
CA LEU A 66 -0.26 6.36 -3.79
C LEU A 66 0.42 5.42 -2.80
N LEU A 67 1.65 5.02 -3.07
CA LEU A 67 2.42 4.18 -2.15
C LEU A 67 2.61 4.85 -0.79
N THR A 68 2.84 6.16 -0.78
CA THR A 68 2.97 6.91 0.47
C THR A 68 1.68 6.87 1.28
N ILE A 69 0.54 7.05 0.62
CA ILE A 69 -0.76 6.98 1.28
C ILE A 69 -1.02 5.58 1.82
N ILE A 70 -0.77 4.55 1.02
CA ILE A 70 -0.93 3.16 1.42
C ILE A 70 -0.01 2.84 2.60
N LYS A 71 1.24 3.26 2.53
CA LYS A 71 2.21 3.09 3.61
C LYS A 71 1.69 3.68 4.92
N ASN A 72 1.24 4.94 4.89
CA ASN A 72 0.79 5.63 6.09
C ASN A 72 -0.45 4.98 6.69
N LYS A 73 -1.42 4.60 5.86
CA LYS A 73 -2.63 3.91 6.34
C LYS A 73 -2.31 2.52 6.88
N SER A 74 -1.42 1.80 6.22
CA SER A 74 -1.00 0.46 6.66
C SER A 74 -0.24 0.53 7.97
N LEU A 75 0.68 1.49 8.13
CA LEU A 75 1.39 1.70 9.38
C LEU A 75 0.43 1.96 10.54
N ASN A 76 -0.57 2.80 10.30
CA ASN A 76 -1.57 3.11 11.31
C ASN A 76 -2.29 1.84 11.78
N ILE A 77 -2.69 0.99 10.85
CA ILE A 77 -3.35 -0.28 11.16
C ILE A 77 -2.43 -1.19 11.97
N LEU A 78 -1.19 -1.34 11.53
CA LEU A 78 -0.21 -2.22 12.19
C LEU A 78 0.12 -1.72 13.60
N GLU A 79 0.27 -0.42 13.78
CA GLU A 79 0.53 0.17 15.09
C GLU A 79 -0.64 -0.03 16.04
N HIS A 80 -1.87 0.08 15.56
CA HIS A 80 -3.06 -0.23 16.34
C HIS A 80 -3.11 -1.70 16.75
N LYS A 81 -2.74 -2.61 15.86
CA LYS A 81 -2.66 -4.03 16.17
C LYS A 81 -1.61 -4.28 17.25
N GLN A 82 -0.48 -3.60 17.18
CA GLN A 82 0.58 -3.73 18.17
C GLN A 82 0.10 -3.29 19.56
N ILE A 83 -0.62 -2.17 19.62
CA ILE A 83 -1.17 -1.68 20.89
C ILE A 83 -2.16 -2.68 21.47
N ARG A 84 -3.04 -3.25 20.63
CA ARG A 84 -4.02 -4.25 21.09
C ARG A 84 -3.35 -5.50 21.62
N LEU A 85 -2.31 -6.00 20.94
CA LEU A 85 -1.58 -7.18 21.39
C LEU A 85 -0.93 -6.94 22.76
N ARG A 86 -0.38 -5.75 22.98
CA ARG A 86 0.20 -5.41 24.27
C ARG A 86 -0.85 -5.30 25.36
N ALA A 87 -2.01 -4.74 25.05
CA ALA A 87 -3.10 -4.55 26.00
C ALA A 87 -3.73 -5.88 26.42
N GLU A 88 -3.79 -6.86 25.54
CA GLU A 88 -4.35 -8.17 25.81
C GLU A 88 -3.41 -9.08 26.61
N GLU A 89 -2.21 -8.60 26.92
CA GLU A 89 -1.17 -9.37 27.60
C GLU A 89 -0.87 -10.72 26.98
N ASP A 90 -1.39 -10.93 25.78
CA ASP A 90 -1.11 -12.11 25.00
C ASP A 90 0.30 -11.99 24.47
N ILE A 91 1.23 -12.29 25.36
CA ILE A 91 2.66 -12.18 25.05
C ILE A 91 3.07 -13.41 24.24
N ASN A 92 2.55 -13.51 23.04
CA ASN A 92 3.18 -14.33 22.05
C ASN A 92 4.34 -13.51 21.49
N SER A 93 5.51 -13.69 22.05
CA SER A 93 6.71 -12.95 21.67
C SER A 93 7.03 -13.08 20.19
N HIS A 94 6.61 -14.19 19.56
CA HIS A 94 6.79 -14.40 18.14
C HIS A 94 5.90 -13.46 17.33
N SER A 95 4.62 -13.36 17.66
CA SER A 95 3.69 -12.47 16.97
C SER A 95 4.09 -11.00 17.15
N GLN A 96 4.54 -10.62 18.33
CA GLN A 96 5.00 -9.27 18.58
C GLN A 96 6.25 -8.93 17.77
N ARG A 97 7.20 -9.86 17.70
CA ARG A 97 8.42 -9.67 16.91
C ARG A 97 8.12 -9.56 15.43
N GLU A 98 7.25 -10.43 14.93
CA GLU A 98 6.86 -10.41 13.53
C GLU A 98 6.17 -9.10 13.17
N LEU A 99 5.26 -8.65 14.03
CA LEU A 99 4.55 -7.40 13.82
C LEU A 99 5.51 -6.20 13.88
N SER A 100 6.41 -6.19 14.85
CA SER A 100 7.43 -5.15 14.96
C SER A 100 8.34 -5.10 13.74
N LEU A 101 8.69 -6.26 13.20
CA LEU A 101 9.52 -6.35 11.99
C LEU A 101 8.78 -5.78 10.78
N ARG A 102 7.50 -6.11 10.63
CA ARG A 102 6.69 -5.58 9.53
C ARG A 102 6.57 -4.06 9.61
N ILE A 103 6.32 -3.54 10.80
CA ILE A 103 6.25 -2.10 11.05
C ILE A 103 7.59 -1.43 10.70
N SER A 104 8.68 -2.00 11.19
CA SER A 104 10.02 -1.47 10.96
C SER A 104 10.37 -1.45 9.47
N THR A 105 10.07 -2.54 8.77
CA THR A 105 10.34 -2.66 7.34
C THR A 105 9.52 -1.66 6.54
N LEU A 106 8.24 -1.50 6.89
CA LEU A 106 7.38 -0.55 6.20
C LEU A 106 7.81 0.90 6.47
N LYS A 107 8.21 1.22 7.70
CA LYS A 107 8.75 2.55 8.02
C LYS A 107 9.99 2.88 7.21
N ALA A 108 10.84 1.90 6.97
CA ALA A 108 12.05 2.09 6.20
C ALA A 108 11.81 2.22 4.71
N CYS A 109 10.63 1.84 4.23
CA CYS A 109 10.27 1.97 2.82
C CYS A 109 10.13 3.45 2.45
N GLU A 110 10.83 3.87 1.40
CA GLU A 110 10.77 5.24 0.90
C GLU A 110 10.12 5.26 -0.48
N PRO A 111 8.81 5.50 -0.56
CA PRO A 111 8.08 5.41 -1.84
C PRO A 111 8.59 6.37 -2.91
N GLU A 112 9.14 7.53 -2.51
CA GLU A 112 9.68 8.50 -3.45
C GLU A 112 10.91 7.98 -4.20
N GLN A 113 11.60 7.00 -3.64
CA GLN A 113 12.78 6.40 -4.23
C GLN A 113 12.47 5.10 -4.95
N ILE A 114 11.20 4.67 -4.94
CA ILE A 114 10.78 3.46 -5.61
C ILE A 114 10.35 3.80 -7.02
N PHE A 115 11.14 3.37 -8.01
CA PHE A 115 10.78 3.47 -9.41
C PHE A 115 10.01 2.21 -9.85
N ASP A 116 9.40 2.26 -11.01
CA ASP A 116 8.58 1.16 -11.52
C ASP A 116 9.26 -0.21 -11.40
N ASN A 117 10.56 -0.27 -11.71
CA ASN A 117 11.31 -1.52 -11.63
C ASN A 117 11.38 -2.05 -10.19
N GLU A 118 11.55 -1.16 -9.22
CA GLU A 118 11.63 -1.54 -7.83
C GLU A 118 10.27 -1.96 -7.29
N ILE A 119 9.21 -1.29 -7.74
CA ILE A 119 7.84 -1.69 -7.41
C ILE A 119 7.59 -3.10 -7.91
N GLN A 120 7.99 -3.42 -9.14
CA GLN A 120 7.84 -4.75 -9.67
C GLN A 120 8.62 -5.79 -8.87
N HIS A 121 9.80 -5.42 -8.39
CA HIS A 121 10.59 -6.31 -7.55
C HIS A 121 9.91 -6.58 -6.20
N ILE A 122 9.38 -5.55 -5.57
CA ILE A 122 8.63 -5.67 -4.32
C ILE A 122 7.39 -6.53 -4.52
N VAL A 123 6.65 -6.27 -5.59
CA VAL A 123 5.46 -7.04 -5.96
C VAL A 123 5.82 -8.50 -6.22
N HIS A 124 6.92 -8.74 -6.92
CA HIS A 124 7.37 -10.09 -7.21
C HIS A 124 7.67 -10.88 -5.94
N LYS A 125 8.37 -10.26 -4.99
CA LYS A 125 8.62 -10.87 -3.69
C LYS A 125 7.33 -11.17 -2.93
N ALA A 126 6.40 -10.25 -2.93
CA ALA A 126 5.12 -10.44 -2.26
C ALA A 126 4.32 -11.56 -2.91
N LEU A 127 4.35 -11.66 -4.24
CA LEU A 127 3.70 -12.74 -4.97
C LEU A 127 4.33 -14.09 -4.67
N GLU A 128 5.65 -14.15 -4.53
CA GLU A 128 6.32 -15.39 -4.12
C GLU A 128 5.81 -15.85 -2.77
N HIS A 129 5.67 -14.95 -1.80
CA HIS A 129 5.12 -15.28 -0.50
C HIS A 129 3.68 -15.77 -0.60
N MET A 130 2.87 -15.13 -1.43
CA MET A 130 1.49 -15.53 -1.63
C MET A 130 1.40 -16.91 -2.31
N GLN A 131 2.26 -17.18 -3.29
CA GLN A 131 2.30 -18.47 -3.97
C GLN A 131 2.74 -19.59 -3.04
N ILE A 132 3.70 -19.35 -2.20
CA ILE A 132 4.13 -20.32 -1.19
C ILE A 132 2.95 -20.65 -0.27
N GLY A 133 2.21 -19.63 0.16
CA GLY A 133 1.01 -19.84 0.96
C GLY A 133 -0.09 -20.58 0.22
N ARG A 134 -0.22 -20.39 -1.08
CA ARG A 134 -1.23 -21.06 -1.92
C ARG A 134 -0.82 -22.48 -2.32
N ALA A 135 0.45 -22.75 -2.42
CA ALA A 135 0.94 -24.08 -2.79
C ALA A 135 0.55 -25.14 -1.77
N HIS A 136 0.16 -24.72 -0.58
CA HIS A 136 -0.27 -25.61 0.50
C HIS A 136 -1.80 -25.73 0.62
N VAL A 137 -2.50 -25.12 -0.30
CA VAL A 137 -3.97 -25.15 -0.30
C VAL A 137 -4.48 -26.23 -1.24
#